data_cfa58aabb67b2cc8339a414327a2981c
#
_entry.id   cfa58aabb67b2cc8339a414327a2981c
#
_cell.length_a   1.000
_cell.length_b   1.000
_cell.length_c   1.000
_cell.angle_alpha   90.00
_cell.angle_beta   90.00
_cell.angle_gamma   90.00
#
_symmetry.space_group_name_H-M   'P 1'
#
loop_
_entity.id
_entity.type
_entity.pdbx_description
1 polymer ?
#
loop_
_entity_poly.entity_id
_entity_poly.type
_entity_poly.pdbx_seq_one_letter_code
_entity_poly.pdbx_strand_id
1 'polypeptide(L)' 'MQTTTKEETFSRAMRVTLGVKANGGSVAVQVKMGDSWVTSDTLWADGAYQLNIPPATVRFVPSAGAAFEVFA' A
#
# COMPACT_ATOMS: atom_id res chain seq x y z
N MET A 1 -9.69 6.33 -7.92
CA MET A 1 -8.74 5.92 -6.87
C MET A 1 -9.51 5.31 -5.72
N GLN A 2 -8.85 4.43 -4.99
CA GLN A 2 -9.49 3.71 -3.90
C GLN A 2 -9.26 4.43 -2.57
N THR A 3 -10.32 4.51 -1.75
CA THR A 3 -10.28 5.20 -0.46
C THR A 3 -10.47 4.25 0.72
N THR A 4 -10.56 2.96 0.45
CA THR A 4 -10.71 1.93 1.48
C THR A 4 -9.54 0.96 1.41
N THR A 5 -9.33 0.20 2.49
CA THR A 5 -8.24 -0.77 2.54
C THR A 5 -8.35 -1.80 1.43
N LYS A 6 -7.24 -2.08 0.78
CA LYS A 6 -7.15 -3.12 -0.25
C LYS A 6 -6.11 -4.14 0.18
N GLU A 7 -6.51 -5.41 0.23
CA GLU A 7 -5.63 -6.52 0.54
C GLU A 7 -5.38 -7.33 -0.73
N GLU A 8 -4.14 -7.71 -0.97
CA GLU A 8 -3.78 -8.46 -2.16
C GLU A 8 -2.67 -9.46 -1.85
N THR A 9 -2.80 -10.68 -2.37
CA THR A 9 -1.80 -11.72 -2.18
C THR A 9 -0.93 -11.79 -3.43
N PHE A 10 0.38 -11.70 -3.22
CA PHE A 10 1.38 -11.78 -4.29
C PHE A 10 2.06 -13.15 -4.20
N SER A 11 1.99 -13.93 -5.28
CA SER A 11 2.58 -15.27 -5.32
C SER A 11 4.08 -15.24 -5.60
N ARG A 12 4.60 -14.11 -6.06
CA ARG A 12 6.03 -13.92 -6.33
C ARG A 12 6.40 -12.47 -6.12
N ALA A 13 7.68 -12.22 -5.91
CA ALA A 13 8.18 -10.87 -5.78
C ALA A 13 7.88 -10.08 -7.05
N MET A 14 7.39 -8.85 -6.89
CA MET A 14 7.14 -7.99 -8.03
C MET A 14 7.26 -6.53 -7.64
N ARG A 15 7.52 -5.70 -8.64
CA ARG A 15 7.51 -4.25 -8.45
C ARG A 15 6.14 -3.72 -8.83
N VAL A 16 5.58 -2.91 -7.96
CA VAL A 16 4.33 -2.21 -8.25
C VAL A 16 4.54 -0.71 -8.10
N THR A 17 3.73 0.06 -8.80
CA THR A 17 3.69 1.50 -8.60
C THR A 17 2.44 1.83 -7.81
N LEU A 18 2.61 2.53 -6.70
CA LEU A 18 1.51 2.97 -5.86
C LEU A 18 1.32 4.48 -6.06
N GLY A 19 0.22 4.85 -6.68
CA GLY A 19 -0.17 6.25 -6.79
C GLY A 19 -0.90 6.67 -5.53
N VAL A 20 -0.47 7.77 -4.92
CA VAL A 20 -1.04 8.27 -3.66
C VAL A 20 -1.51 9.70 -3.83
N LYS A 21 -2.72 9.95 -3.38
CA LYS A 21 -3.23 11.29 -3.17
C LYS A 21 -3.54 11.42 -1.68
N ALA A 22 -2.66 12.10 -0.97
CA ALA A 22 -2.67 12.06 0.50
C ALA A 22 -3.85 12.80 1.13
N ASN A 23 -4.26 13.94 0.57
CA ASN A 23 -5.40 14.73 1.06
C ASN A 23 -5.33 15.01 2.57
N GLY A 24 -4.13 15.25 3.09
CA GLY A 24 -3.91 15.47 4.52
C GLY A 24 -3.77 14.21 5.35
N GLY A 25 -3.88 13.05 4.73
CA GLY A 25 -3.72 11.77 5.41
C GLY A 25 -2.50 11.00 4.92
N SER A 26 -2.60 9.68 4.92
CA SER A 26 -1.51 8.81 4.52
C SER A 26 -2.02 7.50 3.98
N VAL A 27 -1.14 6.77 3.29
CA VAL A 27 -1.39 5.39 2.89
C VAL A 27 -0.29 4.53 3.49
N ALA A 28 -0.66 3.58 4.34
CA ALA A 28 0.28 2.63 4.92
C ALA A 28 0.33 1.37 4.07
N VAL A 29 1.54 0.86 3.86
CA VAL A 29 1.77 -0.43 3.20
C VAL A 29 2.13 -1.42 4.29
N GLN A 30 1.32 -2.46 4.45
CA GLN A 30 1.50 -3.46 5.50
C GLN A 30 1.65 -4.84 4.90
N VAL A 31 2.57 -5.62 5.45
CA VAL A 31 2.86 -6.98 5.02
C VAL A 31 2.42 -7.93 6.11
N LYS A 32 1.70 -8.98 5.74
CA LYS A 32 1.27 -9.99 6.70
C LYS A 32 2.42 -10.93 7.01
N MET A 33 2.76 -11.03 8.28
CA MET A 33 3.81 -11.91 8.79
C MET A 33 3.22 -12.80 9.88
N GLY A 34 2.95 -14.06 9.52
CA GLY A 34 2.22 -14.96 10.41
C GLY A 34 0.82 -14.45 10.65
N ASP A 35 0.48 -14.17 11.89
CA ASP A 35 -0.84 -13.65 12.26
C ASP A 35 -0.85 -12.13 12.44
N SER A 36 0.25 -11.46 12.13
CA SER A 36 0.40 -10.03 12.39
C SER A 36 0.62 -9.25 11.10
N TRP A 37 0.23 -7.97 11.12
CA TRP A 37 0.50 -7.04 10.04
C TRP A 37 1.65 -6.12 10.47
N VAL A 38 2.66 -6.01 9.61
CA VAL A 38 3.82 -5.15 9.86
C VAL A 38 3.80 -4.03 8.83
N THR A 39 3.85 -2.78 9.29
CA THR A 39 3.93 -1.63 8.40
C THR A 39 5.34 -1.52 7.85
N SER A 40 5.48 -1.61 6.52
CA SER A 40 6.77 -1.45 5.87
C SER A 40 7.00 0.00 5.44
N ASP A 41 5.96 0.70 5.03
CA ASP A 41 6.05 2.08 4.56
C ASP A 41 4.78 2.84 4.90
N THR A 42 4.91 4.15 5.12
CA THR A 42 3.78 5.05 5.25
C THR A 42 4.04 6.25 4.35
N LEU A 43 3.11 6.53 3.45
CA LEU A 43 3.26 7.55 2.43
C LEU A 43 2.35 8.72 2.74
N TRP A 44 2.96 9.86 3.06
CA TRP A 44 2.26 11.07 3.54
C TRP A 44 2.09 12.14 2.48
N ALA A 45 2.69 11.96 1.31
CA ALA A 45 2.69 12.97 0.26
C ALA A 45 2.17 12.39 -1.05
N ASP A 46 1.58 13.23 -1.88
CA ASP A 46 1.16 12.84 -3.23
C ASP A 46 2.36 12.37 -4.04
N GLY A 47 2.17 11.33 -4.82
CA GLY A 47 3.20 10.86 -5.70
C GLY A 47 2.93 9.47 -6.24
N ALA A 48 3.84 9.00 -7.08
CA ALA A 48 3.84 7.65 -7.59
C ALA A 48 5.08 6.94 -7.04
N TYR A 49 4.86 5.98 -6.18
CA TYR A 49 5.94 5.31 -5.44
C TYR A 49 6.20 3.94 -6.01
N GLN A 50 7.48 3.63 -6.24
CA GLN A 50 7.89 2.32 -6.71
C GLN A 50 8.14 1.42 -5.49
N LEU A 51 7.39 0.33 -5.40
CA LEU A 51 7.49 -0.59 -4.27
C LEU A 51 7.95 -1.95 -4.75
N ASN A 52 8.88 -2.54 -4.02
CA ASN A 52 9.28 -3.94 -4.23
C ASN A 52 8.48 -4.79 -3.24
N ILE A 53 7.57 -5.58 -3.77
CA ILE A 53 6.66 -6.38 -2.96
C ILE A 53 7.16 -7.81 -2.90
N PRO A 54 7.37 -8.37 -1.69
CA PRO A 54 7.75 -9.78 -1.56
C PRO A 54 6.57 -10.70 -1.85
N PRO A 55 6.82 -12.02 -2.06
CA PRO A 55 5.71 -12.97 -2.18
C PRO A 55 5.02 -13.13 -0.81
N ALA A 56 3.98 -12.35 -0.59
CA ALA A 56 3.28 -12.26 0.68
C ALA A 56 1.90 -11.65 0.46
N THR A 57 1.09 -11.64 1.51
CA THR A 57 -0.16 -10.89 1.51
C THR A 57 0.14 -9.48 2.02
N VAL A 58 -0.28 -8.50 1.25
CA VAL A 58 0.00 -7.08 1.51
C VAL A 58 -1.32 -6.33 1.52
N ARG A 59 -1.44 -5.35 2.40
CA ARG A 59 -2.60 -4.47 2.36
C ARG A 59 -2.16 -3.01 2.34
N PHE A 60 -2.97 -2.21 1.65
CA PHE A 60 -2.78 -0.77 1.54
C PHE A 60 -3.89 -0.10 2.34
N VAL A 61 -3.52 0.66 3.36
CA VAL A 61 -4.46 1.21 4.33
C VAL A 61 -4.45 2.73 4.26
N PRO A 62 -5.46 3.35 3.61
CA PRO A 62 -5.56 4.80 3.58
C PRO A 62 -6.14 5.32 4.88
N SER A 63 -5.76 6.52 5.28
CA SER A 63 -6.29 7.20 6.46
C SER A 63 -6.56 8.66 6.16
N ALA A 64 -7.51 9.25 6.91
CA ALA A 64 -7.82 10.68 6.87
C ALA A 64 -8.12 11.20 5.45
N GLY A 65 -8.86 10.44 4.67
CA GLY A 65 -9.28 10.87 3.34
C GLY A 65 -8.28 10.61 2.23
N ALA A 66 -7.18 9.96 2.51
CA ALA A 66 -6.20 9.60 1.48
C ALA A 66 -6.82 8.62 0.47
N ALA A 67 -6.34 8.67 -0.75
CA ALA A 67 -6.74 7.77 -1.83
C ALA A 67 -5.50 7.20 -2.49
N PHE A 68 -5.64 6.04 -3.09
CA PHE A 68 -4.51 5.40 -3.77
C PHE A 68 -4.97 4.54 -4.94
N GLU A 69 -3.99 4.20 -5.78
CA GLU A 69 -4.22 3.29 -6.90
C GLU A 69 -2.97 2.43 -7.09
N VAL A 70 -3.16 1.12 -7.29
CA VAL A 70 -2.07 0.18 -7.48
C VAL A 70 -1.94 -0.13 -8.96
N PHE A 71 -0.75 0.10 -9.51
CA PHE A 71 -0.42 -0.25 -10.89
C PHE A 71 0.60 -1.38 -10.86
N ALA A 72 0.21 -2.51 -11.38
CA ALA A 72 1.08 -3.69 -11.41
C ALA A 72 1.62 -3.97 -12.81
#